data_f6dc2b93c43703b9075445320da836c0
#
_entry.id   f6dc2b93c43703b9075445320da836c0
#
_cell.length_a   1.000
_cell.length_b   1.000
_cell.length_c   1.000
_cell.angle_alpha   90.00
_cell.angle_beta   90.00
_cell.angle_gamma   90.00
#
_symmetry.space_group_name_H-M   'P 1'
#
loop_
_entity.id
_entity.type
_entity.pdbx_description
1 polymer ?
#
loop_
_entity_poly.entity_id
_entity_poly.type
_entity_poly.pdbx_seq_one_letter_code
_entity_poly.pdbx_strand_id
1 'polypeptide(L)'
;MPHTSRSWRCGLAGCRLTIAQRLDTICGMEQHWEGVYSTKAPNQVSWFRPHLETSLAFLERATGGDRSASILDVGGGASTLVDDLIERGYRNVAVLDISRTALHLAQKRLGEAAQAVQWIPSDVTQANLPAGCFDVWHDRAVFHFLTTPQQRLAYAGKVASALKPGGHLVVSTFGPDGPTRCSGLDAVRYDAASLHAELGERFRLLTTQKELHQTPSGAAQQFLYCHFTLQP
;
A
#
# COMPACT_ATOMS: atom_id res chain seq x y z
N MET A 1 -11.15 -54.04 -31.02
CA MET A 1 -10.00 -53.46 -30.29
C MET A 1 -10.38 -52.07 -29.84
N PRO A 2 -10.53 -51.77 -28.56
CA PRO A 2 -10.94 -50.44 -28.10
C PRO A 2 -9.72 -49.56 -27.83
N HIS A 3 -9.77 -48.35 -28.36
CA HIS A 3 -8.82 -47.27 -28.11
C HIS A 3 -9.00 -46.77 -26.67
N THR A 4 -7.98 -46.93 -25.88
CA THR A 4 -7.87 -46.33 -24.52
C THR A 4 -7.40 -44.88 -24.63
N SER A 5 -8.29 -43.92 -24.34
CA SER A 5 -7.94 -42.52 -24.14
C SER A 5 -7.36 -42.35 -22.73
N ARG A 6 -6.08 -42.02 -22.63
CA ARG A 6 -5.43 -41.61 -21.38
C ARG A 6 -5.84 -40.16 -21.04
N SER A 7 -6.64 -40.00 -20.00
CA SER A 7 -6.92 -38.70 -19.40
C SER A 7 -5.74 -38.28 -18.49
N TRP A 8 -5.07 -37.19 -18.84
CA TRP A 8 -4.12 -36.53 -17.96
C TRP A 8 -4.89 -35.73 -16.88
N ARG A 9 -4.85 -36.21 -15.66
CA ARG A 9 -5.30 -35.42 -14.51
C ARG A 9 -4.14 -34.55 -14.06
N CYS A 10 -4.20 -33.27 -14.35
CA CYS A 10 -3.31 -32.27 -13.76
C CYS A 10 -3.79 -31.98 -12.34
N GLY A 11 -3.04 -32.47 -11.34
CA GLY A 11 -3.33 -32.22 -9.92
C GLY A 11 -2.82 -30.84 -9.52
N LEU A 12 -3.67 -29.82 -9.64
CA LEU A 12 -3.46 -28.53 -8.99
C LEU A 12 -4.16 -28.55 -7.63
N ALA A 13 -3.47 -29.04 -6.61
CA ALA A 13 -3.86 -28.83 -5.21
C ALA A 13 -3.49 -27.40 -4.79
N GLY A 14 -4.18 -26.40 -5.34
CA GLY A 14 -4.16 -25.04 -4.84
C GLY A 14 -5.12 -24.96 -3.66
N CYS A 15 -4.63 -24.78 -2.45
CA CYS A 15 -5.44 -24.49 -1.27
C CYS A 15 -6.20 -23.18 -1.49
N ARG A 16 -7.44 -23.26 -2.00
CA ARG A 16 -8.34 -22.10 -2.15
C ARG A 16 -8.97 -21.85 -0.78
N LEU A 17 -8.61 -20.74 -0.14
CA LEU A 17 -9.38 -20.27 1.02
C LEU A 17 -10.85 -20.14 0.62
N THR A 18 -11.75 -20.62 1.49
CA THR A 18 -13.19 -20.44 1.30
C THR A 18 -13.57 -18.96 1.42
N ILE A 19 -14.73 -18.56 0.89
CA ILE A 19 -15.27 -17.19 1.04
C ILE A 19 -15.35 -16.79 2.51
N ALA A 20 -15.76 -17.73 3.39
CA ALA A 20 -15.79 -17.51 4.84
C ALA A 20 -14.41 -17.18 5.43
N GLN A 21 -13.39 -17.95 5.10
CA GLN A 21 -12.00 -17.69 5.56
C GLN A 21 -11.43 -16.36 5.04
N ARG A 22 -11.84 -15.90 3.85
CA ARG A 22 -11.47 -14.58 3.32
C ARG A 22 -12.15 -13.46 4.11
N LEU A 23 -13.44 -13.60 4.43
CA LEU A 23 -14.19 -12.62 5.22
C LEU A 23 -13.67 -12.53 6.65
N ASP A 24 -13.31 -13.64 7.28
CA ASP A 24 -12.73 -13.68 8.62
C ASP A 24 -11.37 -12.97 8.68
N THR A 25 -10.52 -13.16 7.68
CA THR A 25 -9.20 -12.51 7.62
C THR A 25 -9.33 -11.00 7.41
N ILE A 26 -10.22 -10.54 6.54
CA ILE A 26 -10.46 -9.11 6.28
C ILE A 26 -11.06 -8.45 7.53
N CYS A 27 -12.06 -9.06 8.14
CA CYS A 27 -12.68 -8.56 9.37
C CYS A 27 -11.66 -8.46 10.51
N GLY A 28 -10.75 -9.43 10.63
CA GLY A 28 -9.68 -9.41 11.64
C GLY A 28 -8.67 -8.28 11.43
N MET A 29 -8.27 -7.99 10.19
CA MET A 29 -7.36 -6.89 9.87
C MET A 29 -7.99 -5.51 10.12
N GLU A 30 -9.25 -5.32 9.70
CA GLU A 30 -9.99 -4.09 9.96
C GLU A 30 -10.12 -3.84 11.47
N GLN A 31 -10.58 -4.83 12.24
CA GLN A 31 -10.70 -4.74 13.69
C GLN A 31 -9.38 -4.44 14.37
N HIS A 32 -8.27 -5.04 13.91
CA HIS A 32 -6.94 -4.78 14.44
C HIS A 32 -6.56 -3.31 14.29
N TRP A 33 -6.66 -2.75 13.06
CA TRP A 33 -6.27 -1.37 12.79
C TRP A 33 -7.22 -0.36 13.44
N GLU A 34 -8.53 -0.65 13.48
CA GLU A 34 -9.48 0.14 14.27
C GLU A 34 -9.08 0.19 15.75
N GLY A 35 -8.70 -0.96 16.32
CA GLY A 35 -8.19 -1.04 17.70
C GLY A 35 -6.92 -0.22 17.92
N VAL A 36 -5.96 -0.26 16.99
CA VAL A 36 -4.72 0.52 17.08
C VAL A 36 -5.02 2.02 17.09
N TYR A 37 -5.81 2.52 16.14
CA TYR A 37 -6.09 3.96 16.01
C TYR A 37 -7.11 4.50 17.01
N SER A 38 -7.90 3.62 17.65
CA SER A 38 -8.78 4.00 18.75
C SER A 38 -8.04 4.14 20.08
N THR A 39 -6.89 3.45 20.24
CA THR A 39 -6.19 3.37 21.54
C THR A 39 -4.88 4.15 21.60
N LYS A 40 -4.29 4.45 20.44
CA LYS A 40 -2.99 5.15 20.33
C LYS A 40 -3.15 6.48 19.64
N ALA A 41 -2.48 7.51 20.16
CA ALA A 41 -2.34 8.76 19.44
C ALA A 41 -1.48 8.56 18.18
N PRO A 42 -1.70 9.31 17.08
CA PRO A 42 -0.95 9.16 15.83
C PRO A 42 0.56 9.22 15.98
N ASN A 43 1.07 10.01 16.92
CA ASN A 43 2.51 10.14 17.19
C ASN A 43 3.10 9.03 18.09
N GLN A 44 2.30 8.07 18.51
CA GLN A 44 2.75 6.93 19.34
C GLN A 44 2.94 5.64 18.54
N VAL A 45 2.53 5.62 17.28
CA VAL A 45 2.72 4.43 16.42
C VAL A 45 4.14 4.37 15.89
N SER A 46 4.68 3.16 15.71
CA SER A 46 6.10 2.96 15.37
C SER A 46 6.49 3.50 14.00
N TRP A 47 5.56 3.71 13.09
CA TRP A 47 5.79 4.24 11.74
C TRP A 47 5.57 5.75 11.63
N PHE A 48 5.23 6.43 12.73
CA PHE A 48 4.98 7.87 12.73
C PHE A 48 6.21 8.67 12.30
N ARG A 49 5.98 9.65 11.45
CA ARG A 49 6.89 10.76 11.13
C ARG A 49 6.10 12.05 11.00
N PRO A 50 6.63 13.18 11.48
CA PRO A 50 5.98 14.49 11.28
C PRO A 50 5.89 14.87 9.80
N HIS A 51 6.89 14.49 8.99
CA HIS A 51 6.91 14.64 7.54
C HIS A 51 7.55 13.39 6.92
N LEU A 52 7.03 12.94 5.77
CA LEU A 52 7.52 11.77 5.05
C LEU A 52 8.42 12.21 3.89
N GLU A 53 9.58 12.79 4.20
CA GLU A 53 10.47 13.43 3.22
C GLU A 53 10.84 12.49 2.06
N THR A 54 11.13 11.21 2.36
CA THR A 54 11.45 10.21 1.34
C THR A 54 10.24 9.97 0.42
N SER A 55 9.05 9.75 0.98
CA SER A 55 7.81 9.62 0.20
C SER A 55 7.56 10.85 -0.68
N LEU A 56 7.69 12.05 -0.10
CA LEU A 56 7.50 13.30 -0.83
C LEU A 56 8.49 13.46 -1.98
N ALA A 57 9.76 13.11 -1.78
CA ALA A 57 10.77 13.17 -2.85
C ALA A 57 10.46 12.18 -3.99
N PHE A 58 9.95 10.98 -3.67
CA PHE A 58 9.52 10.02 -4.69
C PHE A 58 8.27 10.49 -5.43
N LEU A 59 7.28 11.05 -4.73
CA LEU A 59 6.06 11.59 -5.33
C LEU A 59 6.35 12.79 -6.23
N GLU A 60 7.21 13.71 -5.80
CA GLU A 60 7.66 14.84 -6.63
C GLU A 60 8.33 14.37 -7.93
N ARG A 61 9.18 13.34 -7.83
CA ARG A 61 9.84 12.73 -9.01
C ARG A 61 8.84 12.00 -9.91
N ALA A 62 7.87 11.27 -9.32
CA ALA A 62 6.86 10.52 -10.06
C ALA A 62 5.89 11.44 -10.81
N THR A 63 5.54 12.57 -10.22
CA THR A 63 4.64 13.57 -10.84
C THR A 63 5.37 14.55 -11.75
N GLY A 64 6.72 14.59 -11.71
CA GLY A 64 7.49 15.64 -12.39
C GLY A 64 7.15 17.06 -11.93
N GLY A 65 6.61 17.20 -10.72
CA GLY A 65 6.15 18.48 -10.17
C GLY A 65 4.75 18.92 -10.62
N ASP A 66 4.04 18.09 -11.38
CA ASP A 66 2.66 18.40 -11.78
C ASP A 66 1.70 18.30 -10.59
N ARG A 67 1.17 19.45 -10.16
CA ARG A 67 0.22 19.56 -9.04
C ARG A 67 -1.20 19.13 -9.40
N SER A 68 -1.47 18.87 -10.68
CA SER A 68 -2.74 18.31 -11.16
C SER A 68 -2.72 16.77 -11.22
N ALA A 69 -1.58 16.13 -11.00
CA ALA A 69 -1.45 14.68 -10.96
C ALA A 69 -2.37 14.06 -9.91
N SER A 70 -3.05 12.97 -10.27
CA SER A 70 -3.92 12.22 -9.36
C SER A 70 -3.10 11.21 -8.56
N ILE A 71 -3.09 11.36 -7.23
CA ILE A 71 -2.30 10.56 -6.30
C ILE A 71 -3.25 9.75 -5.42
N LEU A 72 -3.02 8.43 -5.33
CA LEU A 72 -3.65 7.57 -4.33
C LEU A 72 -2.61 7.20 -3.26
N ASP A 73 -2.86 7.61 -2.02
CA ASP A 73 -2.08 7.21 -0.83
C ASP A 73 -2.77 6.03 -0.15
N VAL A 74 -2.18 4.85 -0.25
CA VAL A 74 -2.72 3.60 0.29
C VAL A 74 -2.16 3.33 1.67
N GLY A 75 -3.06 3.05 2.63
CA GLY A 75 -2.72 2.96 4.04
C GLY A 75 -2.32 4.30 4.62
N GLY A 76 -2.77 5.39 3.99
CA GLY A 76 -2.45 6.75 4.43
C GLY A 76 -2.98 7.07 5.82
N GLY A 77 -4.10 6.49 6.20
CA GLY A 77 -4.65 6.50 7.56
C GLY A 77 -4.51 7.83 8.26
N ALA A 78 -3.84 7.83 9.42
CA ALA A 78 -3.53 9.02 10.21
C ALA A 78 -2.18 9.69 9.82
N SER A 79 -1.55 9.26 8.71
CA SER A 79 -0.29 9.83 8.19
C SER A 79 -0.44 11.33 7.87
N THR A 80 0.67 12.05 8.01
CA THR A 80 0.78 13.47 7.66
C THR A 80 1.13 13.72 6.18
N LEU A 81 1.29 12.66 5.39
CA LEU A 81 1.63 12.81 3.96
C LEU A 81 0.56 13.62 3.21
N VAL A 82 -0.70 13.37 3.50
CA VAL A 82 -1.82 14.10 2.88
C VAL A 82 -1.78 15.59 3.20
N ASP A 83 -1.36 15.97 4.41
CA ASP A 83 -1.19 17.37 4.82
C ASP A 83 -0.10 18.04 3.96
N ASP A 84 1.07 17.40 3.86
CA ASP A 84 2.19 17.89 3.05
C ASP A 84 1.83 18.00 1.55
N LEU A 85 1.03 17.05 1.03
CA LEU A 85 0.60 17.08 -0.37
C LEU A 85 -0.33 18.28 -0.64
N ILE A 86 -1.31 18.50 0.25
CA ILE A 86 -2.24 19.66 0.12
C ILE A 86 -1.47 20.97 0.25
N GLU A 87 -0.57 21.10 1.24
CA GLU A 87 0.26 22.28 1.42
C GLU A 87 1.13 22.58 0.21
N ARG A 88 1.64 21.54 -0.47
CA ARG A 88 2.41 21.65 -1.72
C ARG A 88 1.55 21.94 -2.95
N GLY A 89 0.23 22.03 -2.79
CA GLY A 89 -0.70 22.40 -3.85
C GLY A 89 -1.20 21.26 -4.75
N TYR A 90 -1.00 19.98 -4.36
CA TYR A 90 -1.64 18.87 -5.06
C TYR A 90 -3.15 18.92 -4.85
N ARG A 91 -3.92 18.77 -5.94
CA ARG A 91 -5.38 18.99 -5.95
C ARG A 91 -6.21 17.72 -6.09
N ASN A 92 -5.60 16.64 -6.57
CA ASN A 92 -6.27 15.38 -6.85
C ASN A 92 -5.66 14.28 -5.98
N VAL A 93 -5.91 14.37 -4.67
CA VAL A 93 -5.39 13.42 -3.68
C VAL A 93 -6.52 12.54 -3.17
N ALA A 94 -6.31 11.23 -3.20
CA ALA A 94 -7.15 10.24 -2.56
C ALA A 94 -6.35 9.51 -1.48
N VAL A 95 -6.99 9.23 -0.34
CA VAL A 95 -6.41 8.44 0.75
C VAL A 95 -7.28 7.21 0.98
N LEU A 96 -6.67 6.03 0.87
CA LEU A 96 -7.32 4.76 1.14
C LEU A 96 -6.74 4.15 2.41
N ASP A 97 -7.61 3.74 3.32
CA ASP A 97 -7.22 2.97 4.51
C ASP A 97 -8.34 2.02 4.92
N ILE A 98 -7.96 0.90 5.51
CA ILE A 98 -8.90 -0.07 6.04
C ILE A 98 -9.58 0.45 7.32
N SER A 99 -8.91 1.31 8.10
CA SER A 99 -9.43 1.91 9.33
C SER A 99 -10.14 3.24 9.08
N ARG A 100 -11.45 3.26 9.34
CA ARG A 100 -12.26 4.49 9.31
C ARG A 100 -11.81 5.47 10.38
N THR A 101 -11.42 4.96 11.56
CA THR A 101 -10.88 5.78 12.66
C THR A 101 -9.62 6.51 12.24
N ALA A 102 -8.69 5.85 11.54
CA ALA A 102 -7.47 6.48 11.04
C ALA A 102 -7.78 7.61 10.03
N LEU A 103 -8.67 7.36 9.07
CA LEU A 103 -9.11 8.39 8.12
C LEU A 103 -9.77 9.57 8.82
N HIS A 104 -10.64 9.31 9.82
CA HIS A 104 -11.29 10.37 10.59
C HIS A 104 -10.28 11.25 11.36
N LEU A 105 -9.22 10.65 11.91
CA LEU A 105 -8.15 11.40 12.58
C LEU A 105 -7.44 12.35 11.62
N ALA A 106 -7.13 11.92 10.39
CA ALA A 106 -6.54 12.77 9.37
C ALA A 106 -7.51 13.89 8.93
N GLN A 107 -8.78 13.56 8.68
CA GLN A 107 -9.82 14.53 8.34
C GLN A 107 -9.96 15.62 9.42
N LYS A 108 -10.02 15.20 10.68
CA LYS A 108 -10.11 16.14 11.81
C LYS A 108 -8.89 17.06 11.91
N ARG A 109 -7.68 16.54 11.64
CA ARG A 109 -6.44 17.32 11.65
C ARG A 109 -6.41 18.35 10.51
N LEU A 110 -6.81 17.95 9.30
CA LEU A 110 -6.87 18.84 8.13
C LEU A 110 -7.97 19.90 8.21
N GLY A 111 -9.03 19.68 9.00
CA GLY A 111 -10.15 20.61 9.09
C GLY A 111 -10.82 20.81 7.73
N GLU A 112 -11.00 22.07 7.32
CA GLU A 112 -11.67 22.42 6.05
C GLU A 112 -10.92 21.86 4.82
N ALA A 113 -9.59 21.76 4.87
CA ALA A 113 -8.80 21.23 3.76
C ALA A 113 -9.11 19.76 3.46
N ALA A 114 -9.69 19.01 4.41
CA ALA A 114 -10.12 17.63 4.21
C ALA A 114 -11.18 17.48 3.10
N GLN A 115 -11.92 18.55 2.77
CA GLN A 115 -12.92 18.54 1.70
C GLN A 115 -12.30 18.42 0.30
N ALA A 116 -11.03 18.76 0.15
CA ALA A 116 -10.29 18.64 -1.10
C ALA A 116 -9.72 17.22 -1.33
N VAL A 117 -9.88 16.31 -0.37
CA VAL A 117 -9.31 14.95 -0.40
C VAL A 117 -10.41 13.92 -0.57
N GLN A 118 -10.21 12.94 -1.44
CA GLN A 118 -11.11 11.79 -1.54
C GLN A 118 -10.70 10.73 -0.49
N TRP A 119 -11.63 10.41 0.41
CA TRP A 119 -11.41 9.42 1.48
C TRP A 119 -12.07 8.09 1.13
N ILE A 120 -11.28 7.00 1.11
CA ILE A 120 -11.73 5.67 0.67
C ILE A 120 -11.52 4.66 1.80
N PRO A 121 -12.54 4.42 2.66
CA PRO A 121 -12.45 3.40 3.69
C PRO A 121 -12.64 2.01 3.07
N SER A 122 -11.55 1.29 2.84
CA SER A 122 -11.56 -0.04 2.21
C SER A 122 -10.27 -0.82 2.46
N ASP A 123 -10.37 -2.14 2.45
CA ASP A 123 -9.21 -3.01 2.23
C ASP A 123 -8.71 -2.82 0.79
N VAL A 124 -7.42 -2.57 0.62
CA VAL A 124 -6.79 -2.33 -0.67
C VAL A 124 -6.98 -3.49 -1.65
N THR A 125 -7.03 -4.73 -1.16
CA THR A 125 -7.23 -5.93 -1.99
C THR A 125 -8.66 -6.06 -2.52
N GLN A 126 -9.63 -5.37 -1.90
CA GLN A 126 -11.05 -5.40 -2.22
C GLN A 126 -11.57 -4.07 -2.80
N ALA A 127 -10.79 -3.00 -2.69
CA ALA A 127 -11.22 -1.65 -3.08
C ALA A 127 -11.76 -1.61 -4.52
N ASN A 128 -12.92 -0.97 -4.68
CA ASN A 128 -13.49 -0.69 -6.00
C ASN A 128 -12.98 0.66 -6.48
N LEU A 129 -11.83 0.64 -7.17
CA LEU A 129 -11.20 1.84 -7.71
C LEU A 129 -11.49 1.95 -9.21
N PRO A 130 -11.74 3.17 -9.71
CA PRO A 130 -11.90 3.40 -11.15
C PRO A 130 -10.64 2.99 -11.91
N ALA A 131 -10.80 2.38 -13.07
CA ALA A 131 -9.68 1.99 -13.91
C ALA A 131 -8.99 3.21 -14.53
N GLY A 132 -7.65 3.20 -14.58
CA GLY A 132 -6.85 4.24 -15.23
C GLY A 132 -7.06 5.65 -14.66
N CYS A 133 -7.33 5.77 -13.35
CA CYS A 133 -7.65 7.05 -12.72
C CYS A 133 -6.45 7.75 -12.10
N PHE A 134 -5.42 7.01 -11.69
CA PHE A 134 -4.33 7.59 -10.90
C PHE A 134 -3.05 7.68 -11.72
N ASP A 135 -2.35 8.81 -11.59
CA ASP A 135 -1.00 9.00 -12.11
C ASP A 135 0.02 8.33 -11.20
N VAL A 136 -0.22 8.39 -9.88
CA VAL A 136 0.67 7.80 -8.88
C VAL A 136 -0.12 7.03 -7.84
N TRP A 137 0.35 5.82 -7.55
CA TRP A 137 -0.02 5.00 -6.40
C TRP A 137 1.13 5.04 -5.41
N HIS A 138 0.88 5.49 -4.21
CA HIS A 138 1.83 5.48 -3.11
C HIS A 138 1.39 4.50 -2.04
N ASP A 139 2.31 3.71 -1.52
CA ASP A 139 2.11 2.78 -0.41
C ASP A 139 3.34 2.82 0.50
N ARG A 140 3.13 3.20 1.75
CA ARG A 140 4.18 3.07 2.77
C ARG A 140 3.69 2.18 3.90
N ALA A 141 4.24 0.97 3.96
CA ALA A 141 3.99 0.01 5.03
C ALA A 141 2.61 -0.68 4.98
N VAL A 142 2.01 -0.87 3.79
CA VAL A 142 0.81 -1.72 3.63
C VAL A 142 1.16 -3.04 2.97
N PHE A 143 1.86 -3.02 1.84
CA PHE A 143 2.17 -4.22 1.07
C PHE A 143 2.84 -5.31 1.90
N HIS A 144 3.69 -4.95 2.84
CA HIS A 144 4.41 -5.92 3.66
C HIS A 144 3.52 -6.69 4.66
N PHE A 145 2.28 -6.26 4.89
CA PHE A 145 1.28 -7.01 5.67
C PHE A 145 0.49 -8.02 4.83
N LEU A 146 0.65 -8.01 3.51
CA LEU A 146 0.03 -8.97 2.61
C LEU A 146 0.83 -10.27 2.62
N THR A 147 0.60 -11.11 3.63
CA THR A 147 1.42 -12.29 3.90
C THR A 147 1.09 -13.49 3.02
N THR A 148 -0.05 -13.49 2.31
CA THR A 148 -0.43 -14.58 1.40
C THR A 148 -0.23 -14.20 -0.07
N PRO A 149 0.15 -15.17 -0.94
CA PRO A 149 0.28 -14.92 -2.37
C PRO A 149 -1.00 -14.37 -3.01
N GLN A 150 -2.17 -14.79 -2.54
CA GLN A 150 -3.46 -14.34 -3.06
C GLN A 150 -3.71 -12.85 -2.78
N GLN A 151 -3.34 -12.37 -1.58
CA GLN A 151 -3.44 -10.94 -1.23
C GLN A 151 -2.50 -10.10 -2.10
N ARG A 152 -1.25 -10.55 -2.29
CA ARG A 152 -0.26 -9.84 -3.13
C ARG A 152 -0.69 -9.78 -4.59
N LEU A 153 -1.20 -10.90 -5.13
CA LEU A 153 -1.75 -10.94 -6.48
C LEU A 153 -2.96 -10.00 -6.64
N ALA A 154 -3.87 -9.97 -5.66
CA ALA A 154 -5.01 -9.06 -5.67
C ALA A 154 -4.55 -7.60 -5.63
N TYR A 155 -3.58 -7.27 -4.78
CA TYR A 155 -2.98 -5.93 -4.71
C TYR A 155 -2.35 -5.53 -6.06
N ALA A 156 -1.47 -6.35 -6.63
CA ALA A 156 -0.81 -6.07 -7.92
C ALA A 156 -1.85 -5.85 -9.04
N GLY A 157 -2.92 -6.64 -9.05
CA GLY A 157 -4.05 -6.46 -9.98
C GLY A 157 -4.78 -5.13 -9.77
N LYS A 158 -4.99 -4.69 -8.53
CA LYS A 158 -5.60 -3.38 -8.22
C LYS A 158 -4.72 -2.23 -8.69
N VAL A 159 -3.42 -2.26 -8.39
CA VAL A 159 -2.45 -1.25 -8.86
C VAL A 159 -2.47 -1.16 -10.38
N ALA A 160 -2.33 -2.31 -11.08
CA ALA A 160 -2.29 -2.36 -12.53
C ALA A 160 -3.59 -1.88 -13.20
N SER A 161 -4.74 -2.05 -12.54
CA SER A 161 -6.04 -1.58 -13.04
C SER A 161 -6.27 -0.09 -12.78
N ALA A 162 -5.87 0.41 -11.61
CA ALA A 162 -6.18 1.76 -11.17
C ALA A 162 -5.20 2.82 -11.72
N LEU A 163 -3.95 2.45 -11.98
CA LEU A 163 -2.96 3.32 -12.59
C LEU A 163 -3.28 3.58 -14.06
N LYS A 164 -3.02 4.79 -14.51
CA LYS A 164 -2.98 5.14 -15.94
C LYS A 164 -1.85 4.38 -16.63
N PRO A 165 -1.92 4.11 -17.95
CA PRO A 165 -0.77 3.65 -18.72
C PRO A 165 0.43 4.61 -18.51
N GLY A 166 1.59 4.06 -18.18
CA GLY A 166 2.77 4.87 -17.82
C GLY A 166 2.75 5.48 -16.43
N GLY A 167 1.69 5.25 -15.65
CA GLY A 167 1.58 5.71 -14.26
C GLY A 167 2.63 5.07 -13.34
N HIS A 168 2.78 5.62 -12.16
CA HIS A 168 3.87 5.32 -11.24
C HIS A 168 3.37 4.62 -9.98
N LEU A 169 4.10 3.58 -9.55
CA LEU A 169 3.94 2.93 -8.26
C LEU A 169 5.16 3.27 -7.38
N VAL A 170 4.93 3.96 -6.28
CA VAL A 170 5.90 4.15 -5.21
C VAL A 170 5.48 3.27 -4.04
N VAL A 171 6.24 2.23 -3.76
CA VAL A 171 5.94 1.30 -2.67
C VAL A 171 7.11 1.19 -1.71
N SER A 172 6.82 1.27 -0.41
CA SER A 172 7.80 1.15 0.65
C SER A 172 7.42 0.05 1.62
N THR A 173 8.32 -0.91 1.79
CA THR A 173 8.18 -2.08 2.67
C THR A 173 9.32 -2.14 3.67
N PHE A 174 9.24 -3.05 4.65
CA PHE A 174 10.45 -3.39 5.38
C PHE A 174 11.48 -4.02 4.44
N GLY A 175 12.71 -3.50 4.49
CA GLY A 175 13.86 -4.02 3.78
C GLY A 175 14.42 -5.30 4.40
N PRO A 176 15.46 -5.92 3.81
CA PRO A 176 16.05 -7.17 4.30
C PRO A 176 16.49 -7.12 5.77
N ASP A 177 16.93 -5.95 6.25
CA ASP A 177 17.37 -5.74 7.63
C ASP A 177 16.28 -5.13 8.52
N GLY A 178 15.04 -5.01 8.00
CA GLY A 178 13.88 -4.52 8.73
C GLY A 178 13.30 -5.59 9.67
N PRO A 179 12.32 -5.22 10.51
CA PRO A 179 11.67 -6.17 11.41
C PRO A 179 10.77 -7.15 10.62
N THR A 180 10.51 -8.32 11.21
CA THR A 180 9.58 -9.33 10.68
C THR A 180 8.17 -9.19 11.26
N ARG A 181 7.96 -8.25 12.19
CA ARG A 181 6.66 -7.95 12.80
C ARG A 181 6.50 -6.45 13.02
N CYS A 182 5.29 -5.97 12.85
CA CYS A 182 4.92 -4.58 13.14
C CYS A 182 3.51 -4.55 13.75
N SER A 183 3.32 -3.75 14.80
CA SER A 183 2.02 -3.64 15.47
C SER A 183 1.39 -4.97 15.89
N GLY A 184 2.22 -5.98 16.23
CA GLY A 184 1.74 -7.31 16.59
C GLY A 184 1.43 -8.24 15.41
N LEU A 185 1.46 -7.73 14.18
CA LEU A 185 1.25 -8.50 12.95
C LEU A 185 2.58 -8.93 12.32
N ASP A 186 2.55 -10.06 11.60
CA ASP A 186 3.68 -10.49 10.78
C ASP A 186 3.84 -9.57 9.57
N ALA A 187 5.09 -9.26 9.22
CA ALA A 187 5.45 -8.43 8.08
C ALA A 187 6.50 -9.14 7.21
N VAL A 188 6.29 -9.12 5.91
CA VAL A 188 7.23 -9.66 4.93
C VAL A 188 8.29 -8.62 4.60
N ARG A 189 9.57 -9.05 4.58
CA ARG A 189 10.69 -8.20 4.18
C ARG A 189 11.00 -8.41 2.71
N TYR A 190 11.36 -7.34 2.03
CA TYR A 190 11.66 -7.39 0.61
C TYR A 190 13.00 -6.72 0.30
N ASP A 191 13.70 -7.26 -0.67
CA ASP A 191 14.63 -6.52 -1.52
C ASP A 191 13.91 -6.10 -2.83
N ALA A 192 14.60 -5.35 -3.68
CA ALA A 192 13.99 -4.83 -4.89
C ALA A 192 13.59 -5.94 -5.89
N ALA A 193 14.37 -7.03 -5.95
CA ALA A 193 14.11 -8.13 -6.86
C ALA A 193 12.90 -8.96 -6.42
N SER A 194 12.82 -9.31 -5.12
CA SER A 194 11.70 -10.05 -4.56
C SER A 194 10.40 -9.25 -4.59
N LEU A 195 10.46 -7.94 -4.34
CA LEU A 195 9.28 -7.06 -4.46
C LEU A 195 8.80 -6.96 -5.91
N HIS A 196 9.72 -6.81 -6.87
CA HIS A 196 9.39 -6.79 -8.30
C HIS A 196 8.75 -8.13 -8.76
N ALA A 197 9.27 -9.26 -8.29
CA ALA A 197 8.70 -10.56 -8.60
C ALA A 197 7.23 -10.71 -8.14
N GLU A 198 6.84 -10.13 -7.01
CA GLU A 198 5.46 -10.13 -6.51
C GLU A 198 4.53 -9.20 -7.31
N LEU A 199 5.06 -8.08 -7.82
CA LEU A 199 4.29 -7.12 -8.61
C LEU A 199 4.11 -7.58 -10.06
N GLY A 200 5.11 -8.29 -10.61
CA GLY A 200 5.10 -8.86 -11.97
C GLY A 200 5.70 -7.94 -13.04
N GLU A 201 5.91 -8.52 -14.22
CA GLU A 201 6.66 -7.94 -15.36
C GLU A 201 6.05 -6.65 -15.94
N ARG A 202 4.77 -6.36 -15.64
CA ARG A 202 4.13 -5.11 -16.08
C ARG A 202 4.70 -3.88 -15.37
N PHE A 203 5.44 -4.06 -14.29
CA PHE A 203 6.03 -2.98 -13.52
C PHE A 203 7.54 -2.91 -13.76
N ARG A 204 8.01 -1.87 -14.42
CA ARG A 204 9.44 -1.65 -14.63
C ARG A 204 10.02 -0.85 -13.47
N LEU A 205 10.98 -1.42 -12.76
CA LEU A 205 11.69 -0.73 -11.67
C LEU A 205 12.52 0.44 -12.23
N LEU A 206 12.34 1.62 -11.66
CA LEU A 206 13.06 2.84 -12.01
C LEU A 206 14.19 3.15 -11.05
N THR A 207 13.91 3.09 -9.74
CA THR A 207 14.90 3.40 -8.70
C THR A 207 14.50 2.82 -7.35
N THR A 208 15.47 2.68 -6.47
CA THR A 208 15.28 2.22 -5.09
C THR A 208 16.04 3.11 -4.12
N GLN A 209 15.57 3.16 -2.88
CA GLN A 209 16.24 3.85 -1.79
C GLN A 209 15.97 3.13 -0.46
N LYS A 210 17.00 2.90 0.33
CA LYS A 210 16.85 2.48 1.73
C LYS A 210 16.66 3.69 2.63
N GLU A 211 15.75 3.57 3.59
CA GLU A 211 15.53 4.56 4.66
C GLU A 211 15.69 3.87 6.01
N LEU A 212 16.47 4.45 6.90
CA LEU A 212 16.51 4.05 8.29
C LEU A 212 15.57 4.95 9.10
N HIS A 213 14.40 4.40 9.42
CA HIS A 213 13.40 5.07 10.23
C HIS A 213 13.66 4.82 11.71
N GLN A 214 13.70 5.89 12.52
CA GLN A 214 13.66 5.78 13.97
C GLN A 214 12.22 5.91 14.47
N THR A 215 11.77 4.90 15.20
CA THR A 215 10.44 4.92 15.83
C THR A 215 10.40 5.95 16.97
N PRO A 216 9.23 6.41 17.41
CA PRO A 216 9.11 7.27 18.60
C PRO A 216 9.71 6.67 19.87
N SER A 217 9.82 5.33 19.96
CA SER A 217 10.47 4.62 21.07
C SER A 217 11.99 4.43 20.89
N GLY A 218 12.60 4.97 19.83
CA GLY A 218 14.04 4.92 19.56
C GLY A 218 14.52 3.66 18.83
N ALA A 219 13.65 2.71 18.47
CA ALA A 219 14.04 1.55 17.67
C ALA A 219 14.27 1.92 16.21
N ALA A 220 15.26 1.28 15.58
CA ALA A 220 15.52 1.49 14.15
C ALA A 220 14.74 0.46 13.30
N GLN A 221 14.14 0.93 12.21
CA GLN A 221 13.44 0.11 11.23
C GLN A 221 13.96 0.46 9.83
N GLN A 222 14.51 -0.53 9.13
CA GLN A 222 14.93 -0.34 7.74
C GLN A 222 13.73 -0.49 6.82
N PHE A 223 13.45 0.55 6.05
CA PHE A 223 12.53 0.54 4.91
C PHE A 223 13.29 0.48 3.59
N LEU A 224 12.67 -0.14 2.61
CA LEU A 224 13.07 -0.10 1.21
C LEU A 224 11.97 0.56 0.41
N TYR A 225 12.27 1.68 -0.21
CA TYR A 225 11.43 2.33 -1.21
C TYR A 225 11.79 1.81 -2.59
N CYS A 226 10.78 1.46 -3.37
CA CYS A 226 10.91 1.12 -4.78
C CYS A 226 9.94 1.96 -5.61
N HIS A 227 10.44 2.52 -6.71
CA HIS A 227 9.65 3.29 -7.66
C HIS A 227 9.59 2.53 -8.99
N PHE A 228 8.39 2.21 -9.39
CA PHE A 228 8.10 1.51 -10.64
C PHE A 228 7.25 2.38 -11.56
N THR A 229 7.26 2.05 -12.85
CA THR A 229 6.28 2.54 -13.83
C THR A 229 5.51 1.36 -14.42
N LEU A 230 4.20 1.55 -14.58
CA LEU A 230 3.33 0.57 -15.26
C LEU A 230 3.58 0.64 -16.76
N GLN A 231 4.00 -0.48 -17.35
CA GLN A 231 4.16 -0.60 -18.78
C GLN A 231 2.80 -0.76 -19.47
N PRO A 232 2.65 -0.24 -20.69
CA PRO A 232 1.43 -0.37 -21.48
C PRO A 232 0.95 -1.80 -21.70
#